data_3a7acd453603768d0736c9b2f8c6be0c
#
_entry.id   3a7acd453603768d0736c9b2f8c6be0c
#
_cell.length_a   1.000
_cell.length_b   1.000
_cell.length_c   1.000
_cell.angle_alpha   90.00
_cell.angle_beta   90.00
_cell.angle_gamma   90.00
#
_symmetry.space_group_name_H-M   'P 1'
#
loop_
_entity.id
_entity.type
_entity.pdbx_description
1 polymer ?
#
loop_
_entity_poly.entity_id
_entity_poly.type
_entity_poly.pdbx_seq_one_letter_code
_entity_poly.pdbx_strand_id
1 'polypeptide(L)'
;MRTEVKKVLTLHINGKLHDLLVGDNIGEVAPSETLIHTLREKLGLTAAKLECDKGACGGCTVIIDGEAIPSCSVLAVECEEKEIITLEGLEDPVTGKPSPLQQAFIDNDAYQCGYCTPGAIMIVKALLDKNPKPSVAELQEALSGHYCRCGSHHQVIDTVMKFTGQEVQE
;
A
#
# COMPACT_ATOMS: atom_id res chain seq x y z
N MET A 1 -29.31 31.87 6.91
CA MET A 1 -28.43 30.85 6.33
C MET A 1 -27.43 30.46 7.39
N ARG A 2 -27.50 29.24 7.94
CA ARG A 2 -26.43 28.73 8.80
C ARG A 2 -25.28 28.39 7.85
N THR A 3 -24.15 29.04 7.98
CA THR A 3 -22.89 28.61 7.38
C THR A 3 -22.48 27.34 8.10
N GLU A 4 -22.74 26.17 7.52
CA GLU A 4 -22.18 24.92 8.03
C GLU A 4 -20.67 25.02 7.87
N VAL A 5 -19.97 24.99 8.98
CA VAL A 5 -18.51 24.86 8.99
C VAL A 5 -18.23 23.43 8.56
N LYS A 6 -17.72 23.24 7.35
CA LYS A 6 -17.34 21.92 6.85
C LYS A 6 -16.16 21.37 7.65
N LYS A 7 -16.23 20.09 7.99
CA LYS A 7 -15.10 19.40 8.64
C LYS A 7 -13.95 19.29 7.63
N VAL A 8 -12.74 19.63 8.06
CA VAL A 8 -11.49 19.34 7.33
C VAL A 8 -10.97 18.01 7.86
N LEU A 9 -10.61 17.11 6.95
CA LEU A 9 -9.92 15.86 7.22
C LEU A 9 -8.45 16.07 6.84
N THR A 10 -7.56 15.93 7.80
CA THR A 10 -6.10 16.00 7.57
C THR A 10 -5.54 14.58 7.56
N LEU A 11 -4.98 14.16 6.42
CA LEU A 11 -4.32 12.87 6.26
C LEU A 11 -2.81 13.05 6.16
N HIS A 12 -2.05 12.24 6.91
CA HIS A 12 -0.60 12.15 6.80
C HIS A 12 -0.24 11.03 5.82
N ILE A 13 0.18 11.39 4.60
CA ILE A 13 0.46 10.42 3.56
C ILE A 13 1.86 10.66 2.99
N ASN A 14 2.72 9.65 3.04
CA ASN A 14 4.08 9.71 2.54
C ASN A 14 4.86 10.90 3.12
N GLY A 15 4.70 11.17 4.42
CA GLY A 15 5.35 12.28 5.13
C GLY A 15 4.81 13.67 4.79
N LYS A 16 3.66 13.78 4.11
CA LYS A 16 3.01 15.05 3.76
C LYS A 16 1.61 15.13 4.35
N LEU A 17 1.20 16.33 4.73
CA LEU A 17 -0.15 16.64 5.17
C LEU A 17 -1.03 16.96 3.95
N HIS A 18 -2.22 16.37 3.94
CA HIS A 18 -3.25 16.60 2.92
C HIS A 18 -4.55 16.99 3.60
N ASP A 19 -4.95 18.24 3.44
CA ASP A 19 -6.22 18.76 3.96
C ASP A 19 -7.32 18.62 2.92
N LEU A 20 -8.36 17.85 3.27
CA LEU A 20 -9.49 17.52 2.41
C LEU A 20 -10.79 17.95 3.10
N LEU A 21 -11.73 18.49 2.35
CA LEU A 21 -13.06 18.82 2.88
C LEU A 21 -13.90 17.54 2.97
N VAL A 22 -14.57 17.34 4.09
CA VAL A 22 -15.54 16.24 4.27
C VAL A 22 -16.93 16.72 3.88
N GLY A 23 -17.61 15.97 3.01
CA GLY A 23 -18.97 16.27 2.57
C GLY A 23 -19.37 15.46 1.35
N ASP A 24 -20.55 15.78 0.79
CA ASP A 24 -21.15 15.05 -0.33
C ASP A 24 -21.03 15.79 -1.66
N ASN A 25 -20.29 16.90 -1.72
CA ASN A 25 -20.09 17.64 -2.97
C ASN A 25 -18.94 17.05 -3.79
N ILE A 26 -18.92 17.37 -5.08
CA ILE A 26 -17.83 16.97 -5.98
C ILE A 26 -16.50 17.51 -5.45
N GLY A 27 -15.52 16.64 -5.29
CA GLY A 27 -14.19 16.98 -4.77
C GLY A 27 -14.04 16.82 -3.26
N GLU A 28 -15.11 16.67 -2.50
CA GLU A 28 -15.09 16.38 -1.07
C GLU A 28 -14.97 14.88 -0.80
N VAL A 29 -14.50 14.53 0.38
CA VAL A 29 -14.44 13.15 0.88
C VAL A 29 -15.76 12.83 1.55
N ALA A 30 -16.53 11.90 0.98
CA ALA A 30 -17.76 11.46 1.61
C ALA A 30 -17.44 10.72 2.94
N PRO A 31 -18.26 10.86 4.00
CA PRO A 31 -18.03 10.15 5.25
C PRO A 31 -17.93 8.62 5.11
N SER A 32 -18.55 8.07 4.08
CA SER A 32 -18.51 6.64 3.73
C SER A 32 -17.41 6.27 2.72
N GLU A 33 -16.60 7.22 2.28
CA GLU A 33 -15.57 7.00 1.27
C GLU A 33 -14.40 6.20 1.88
N THR A 34 -14.02 5.11 1.21
CA THR A 34 -12.87 4.31 1.63
C THR A 34 -11.54 5.01 1.27
N LEU A 35 -10.50 4.70 2.02
CA LEU A 35 -9.18 5.29 1.85
C LEU A 35 -8.66 5.09 0.41
N ILE A 36 -8.91 3.92 -0.22
CA ILE A 36 -8.45 3.68 -1.60
C ILE A 36 -9.02 4.69 -2.60
N HIS A 37 -10.30 5.07 -2.46
CA HIS A 37 -10.92 6.05 -3.34
C HIS A 37 -10.31 7.44 -3.12
N THR A 38 -10.13 7.85 -1.86
CA THR A 38 -9.48 9.13 -1.53
C THR A 38 -8.05 9.19 -2.09
N LEU A 39 -7.25 8.12 -1.91
CA LEU A 39 -5.89 8.05 -2.45
C LEU A 39 -5.88 8.22 -3.97
N ARG A 40 -6.75 7.48 -4.68
CA ARG A 40 -6.74 7.43 -6.13
C ARG A 40 -7.42 8.63 -6.78
N GLU A 41 -8.62 8.99 -6.29
CA GLU A 41 -9.50 9.96 -6.97
C GLU A 41 -9.26 11.41 -6.51
N LYS A 42 -8.82 11.61 -5.26
CA LYS A 42 -8.57 12.95 -4.72
C LYS A 42 -7.09 13.33 -4.77
N LEU A 43 -6.19 12.36 -4.50
CA LEU A 43 -4.76 12.63 -4.36
C LEU A 43 -3.92 12.13 -5.55
N GLY A 44 -4.51 11.37 -6.48
CA GLY A 44 -3.81 10.86 -7.66
C GLY A 44 -2.78 9.76 -7.34
N LEU A 45 -2.80 9.20 -6.13
CA LEU A 45 -1.92 8.11 -5.71
C LEU A 45 -2.50 6.77 -6.21
N THR A 46 -2.11 6.35 -7.39
CA THR A 46 -2.74 5.27 -8.15
C THR A 46 -2.03 3.92 -8.06
N ALA A 47 -0.91 3.83 -7.34
CA ALA A 47 -0.18 2.58 -7.19
C ALA A 47 -1.04 1.51 -6.49
N ALA A 48 -1.72 1.84 -5.39
CA ALA A 48 -2.70 0.95 -4.79
C ALA A 48 -3.83 0.64 -5.78
N LYS A 49 -4.16 -0.65 -5.99
CA LYS A 49 -5.11 -1.10 -7.02
C LYS A 49 -6.45 -1.48 -6.42
N LEU A 50 -7.53 -0.87 -6.94
CA LEU A 50 -8.89 -1.25 -6.60
C LEU A 50 -9.33 -2.42 -7.49
N GLU A 51 -9.40 -3.62 -6.93
CA GLU A 51 -9.73 -4.84 -7.66
C GLU A 51 -10.98 -5.53 -7.08
N CYS A 52 -10.92 -6.04 -5.85
CA CYS A 52 -12.05 -6.76 -5.26
C CYS A 52 -13.02 -5.87 -4.48
N ASP A 53 -12.54 -4.74 -3.96
CA ASP A 53 -13.28 -3.79 -3.09
C ASP A 53 -13.94 -4.43 -1.86
N LYS A 54 -13.28 -5.47 -1.30
CA LYS A 54 -13.81 -6.30 -0.20
C LYS A 54 -12.73 -6.74 0.80
N GLY A 55 -11.53 -6.16 0.74
CA GLY A 55 -10.41 -6.53 1.61
C GLY A 55 -9.82 -7.92 1.35
N ALA A 56 -10.18 -8.60 0.24
CA ALA A 56 -9.86 -10.02 0.03
C ALA A 56 -8.63 -10.29 -0.84
N CYS A 57 -8.22 -9.34 -1.70
CA CYS A 57 -7.19 -9.62 -2.72
C CYS A 57 -5.82 -9.00 -2.42
N GLY A 58 -5.71 -8.09 -1.46
CA GLY A 58 -4.44 -7.44 -1.10
C GLY A 58 -3.89 -6.43 -2.12
N GLY A 59 -4.51 -6.23 -3.29
CA GLY A 59 -4.01 -5.31 -4.32
C GLY A 59 -4.02 -3.84 -3.93
N CYS A 60 -4.88 -3.46 -2.97
CA CYS A 60 -5.00 -2.10 -2.44
C CYS A 60 -4.22 -1.87 -1.14
N THR A 61 -3.32 -2.78 -0.75
CA THR A 61 -2.59 -2.68 0.52
C THR A 61 -1.74 -1.41 0.57
N VAL A 62 -1.85 -0.71 1.68
CA VAL A 62 -1.00 0.40 2.11
C VAL A 62 -0.48 0.10 3.53
N ILE A 63 0.48 0.85 4.03
CA ILE A 63 0.91 0.74 5.42
C ILE A 63 0.26 1.87 6.21
N ILE A 64 -0.44 1.53 7.29
CA ILE A 64 -1.03 2.48 8.23
C ILE A 64 -0.45 2.19 9.61
N ASP A 65 0.24 3.16 10.22
CA ASP A 65 0.89 3.02 11.53
C ASP A 65 1.77 1.77 11.63
N GLY A 66 2.48 1.42 10.52
CA GLY A 66 3.38 0.27 10.43
C GLY A 66 2.71 -1.07 10.09
N GLU A 67 1.39 -1.12 9.93
CA GLU A 67 0.63 -2.33 9.59
C GLU A 67 0.19 -2.33 8.12
N ALA A 68 0.31 -3.49 7.46
CA ALA A 68 -0.19 -3.67 6.09
C ALA A 68 -1.72 -3.82 6.10
N ILE A 69 -2.43 -2.83 5.58
CA ILE A 69 -3.89 -2.73 5.65
C ILE A 69 -4.48 -2.61 4.23
N PRO A 70 -5.53 -3.38 3.88
CA PRO A 70 -6.28 -3.18 2.65
C PRO A 70 -7.06 -1.86 2.69
N SER A 71 -6.65 -0.86 1.95
CA SER A 71 -7.25 0.49 1.98
C SER A 71 -8.70 0.56 1.49
N CYS A 72 -9.20 -0.48 0.81
CA CYS A 72 -10.62 -0.58 0.46
C CYS A 72 -11.52 -0.98 1.65
N SER A 73 -10.94 -1.37 2.79
CA SER A 73 -11.67 -1.80 3.99
C SER A 73 -11.59 -0.81 5.16
N VAL A 74 -11.03 0.38 4.90
CA VAL A 74 -10.87 1.45 5.91
C VAL A 74 -11.49 2.72 5.35
N LEU A 75 -12.26 3.44 6.17
CA LEU A 75 -12.80 4.74 5.78
C LEU A 75 -11.70 5.82 5.87
N ALA A 76 -11.69 6.71 4.90
CA ALA A 76 -10.71 7.81 4.90
C ALA A 76 -10.78 8.65 6.16
N VAL A 77 -12.00 8.90 6.67
CA VAL A 77 -12.23 9.68 7.90
C VAL A 77 -11.73 9.01 9.18
N GLU A 78 -11.47 7.69 9.16
CA GLU A 78 -10.88 6.94 10.27
C GLU A 78 -9.35 6.97 10.26
N CYS A 79 -8.77 7.55 9.22
CA CYS A 79 -7.32 7.67 9.05
C CYS A 79 -6.78 9.05 9.47
N GLU A 80 -7.62 9.91 10.04
CA GLU A 80 -7.18 11.17 10.66
C GLU A 80 -6.12 10.87 11.74
N GLU A 81 -5.01 11.62 11.73
CA GLU A 81 -3.88 11.46 12.66
C GLU A 81 -3.04 10.17 12.46
N LYS A 82 -3.31 9.33 11.45
CA LYS A 82 -2.53 8.12 11.16
C LYS A 82 -1.47 8.38 10.11
N GLU A 83 -0.31 7.73 10.29
CA GLU A 83 0.75 7.72 9.29
C GLU A 83 0.45 6.69 8.20
N ILE A 84 0.25 7.18 6.97
CA ILE A 84 -0.06 6.34 5.81
C ILE A 84 1.12 6.35 4.85
N ILE A 85 1.59 5.16 4.47
CA ILE A 85 2.61 4.99 3.44
C ILE A 85 2.00 4.20 2.28
N THR A 86 2.10 4.77 1.08
CA THR A 86 1.76 4.10 -0.19
C THR A 86 3.03 3.69 -0.93
N LEU A 87 2.90 2.93 -2.02
CA LEU A 87 4.06 2.51 -2.81
C LEU A 87 4.88 3.70 -3.32
N GLU A 88 4.22 4.80 -3.69
CA GLU A 88 4.84 6.04 -4.14
C GLU A 88 5.73 6.67 -3.05
N GLY A 89 5.38 6.45 -1.78
CA GLY A 89 6.16 6.93 -0.64
C GLY A 89 7.44 6.14 -0.36
N LEU A 90 7.66 5.02 -1.05
CA LEU A 90 8.91 4.25 -0.92
C LEU A 90 10.02 4.75 -1.83
N GLU A 91 9.70 5.54 -2.84
CA GLU A 91 10.68 6.11 -3.76
C GLU A 91 11.51 7.19 -3.08
N ASP A 92 12.73 7.39 -3.58
CA ASP A 92 13.55 8.51 -3.15
C ASP A 92 12.85 9.85 -3.49
N PRO A 93 12.54 10.70 -2.49
CA PRO A 93 11.71 11.88 -2.70
C PRO A 93 12.37 12.97 -3.54
N VAL A 94 13.70 12.90 -3.74
CA VAL A 94 14.46 13.90 -4.50
C VAL A 94 14.68 13.43 -5.93
N THR A 95 15.06 12.18 -6.11
CA THR A 95 15.45 11.63 -7.42
C THR A 95 14.35 10.85 -8.12
N GLY A 96 13.29 10.45 -7.40
CA GLY A 96 12.23 9.57 -7.88
C GLY A 96 12.71 8.14 -8.19
N LYS A 97 13.90 7.76 -7.69
CA LYS A 97 14.42 6.41 -7.90
C LYS A 97 13.70 5.41 -7.01
N PRO A 98 13.48 4.19 -7.52
CA PRO A 98 12.94 3.11 -6.71
C PRO A 98 13.75 2.90 -5.43
N SER A 99 13.08 2.58 -4.33
CA SER A 99 13.75 2.10 -3.11
C SER A 99 14.50 0.79 -3.39
N PRO A 100 15.45 0.39 -2.53
CA PRO A 100 16.16 -0.88 -2.71
C PRO A 100 15.24 -2.09 -2.83
N LEU A 101 14.11 -2.10 -2.10
CA LEU A 101 13.13 -3.18 -2.20
C LEU A 101 12.41 -3.16 -3.56
N GLN A 102 11.93 -2.00 -4.02
CA GLN A 102 11.32 -1.87 -5.35
C GLN A 102 12.29 -2.27 -6.45
N GLN A 103 13.56 -1.85 -6.32
CA GLN A 103 14.60 -2.21 -7.28
C GLN A 103 14.86 -3.73 -7.29
N ALA A 104 14.86 -4.39 -6.13
CA ALA A 104 14.99 -5.85 -6.06
C ALA A 104 13.87 -6.58 -6.80
N PHE A 105 12.62 -6.07 -6.73
CA PHE A 105 11.50 -6.63 -7.51
C PHE A 105 11.71 -6.46 -9.02
N ILE A 106 12.30 -5.35 -9.46
CA ILE A 106 12.64 -5.09 -10.86
C ILE A 106 13.76 -6.03 -11.33
N ASP A 107 14.85 -6.09 -10.57
CA ASP A 107 16.07 -6.84 -10.95
C ASP A 107 15.87 -8.36 -10.97
N ASN A 108 14.88 -8.87 -10.24
CA ASN A 108 14.57 -10.31 -10.16
C ASN A 108 13.27 -10.71 -10.87
N ASP A 109 12.67 -9.81 -11.66
CA ASP A 109 11.41 -10.06 -12.37
C ASP A 109 10.29 -10.61 -11.45
N ALA A 110 10.18 -10.05 -10.20
CA ALA A 110 9.21 -10.50 -9.21
C ALA A 110 7.76 -10.12 -9.54
N TYR A 111 7.43 -10.04 -10.80
CA TYR A 111 6.11 -9.71 -11.34
C TYR A 111 5.95 -10.30 -12.75
N GLN A 112 4.70 -10.37 -13.21
CA GLN A 112 4.36 -10.64 -14.61
C GLN A 112 3.57 -9.46 -15.18
N CYS A 113 2.25 -9.42 -15.01
CA CYS A 113 1.46 -8.27 -15.47
C CYS A 113 1.66 -6.99 -14.64
N GLY A 114 2.21 -7.10 -13.43
CA GLY A 114 2.50 -5.98 -12.53
C GLY A 114 1.31 -5.46 -11.73
N TYR A 115 0.09 -5.93 -11.99
CA TYR A 115 -1.11 -5.34 -11.38
C TYR A 115 -1.19 -5.53 -9.86
N CYS A 116 -0.86 -6.72 -9.36
CA CYS A 116 -0.86 -7.02 -7.92
C CYS A 116 0.45 -6.63 -7.20
N THR A 117 1.50 -6.31 -7.95
CA THR A 117 2.85 -6.05 -7.42
C THR A 117 2.90 -4.92 -6.39
N PRO A 118 2.19 -3.79 -6.55
CA PRO A 118 2.15 -2.75 -5.52
C PRO A 118 1.74 -3.27 -4.15
N GLY A 119 0.67 -4.05 -4.08
CA GLY A 119 0.21 -4.65 -2.82
C GLY A 119 1.22 -5.63 -2.23
N ALA A 120 1.85 -6.47 -3.08
CA ALA A 120 2.89 -7.41 -2.63
C ALA A 120 4.07 -6.67 -2.00
N ILE A 121 4.57 -5.59 -2.63
CA ILE A 121 5.68 -4.79 -2.09
C ILE A 121 5.30 -4.17 -0.74
N MET A 122 4.09 -3.62 -0.60
CA MET A 122 3.65 -3.02 0.66
C MET A 122 3.53 -4.04 1.80
N ILE A 123 3.02 -5.24 1.52
CA ILE A 123 2.96 -6.35 2.48
C ILE A 123 4.38 -6.75 2.91
N VAL A 124 5.26 -6.98 1.94
CA VAL A 124 6.66 -7.35 2.20
C VAL A 124 7.38 -6.24 2.97
N LYS A 125 7.18 -4.98 2.60
CA LYS A 125 7.78 -3.82 3.31
C LYS A 125 7.37 -3.81 4.79
N ALA A 126 6.08 -3.94 5.08
CA ALA A 126 5.58 -3.97 6.47
C ALA A 126 6.13 -5.16 7.26
N LEU A 127 6.32 -6.32 6.63
CA LEU A 127 6.98 -7.47 7.26
C LEU A 127 8.45 -7.19 7.53
N LEU A 128 9.20 -6.67 6.55
CA LEU A 128 10.63 -6.40 6.68
C LEU A 128 10.95 -5.32 7.72
N ASP A 129 10.04 -4.36 7.92
CA ASP A 129 10.20 -3.35 8.97
C ASP A 129 10.13 -3.94 10.38
N LYS A 130 9.38 -5.04 10.55
CA LYS A 130 9.25 -5.76 11.81
C LYS A 130 10.29 -6.87 11.96
N ASN A 131 10.56 -7.59 10.88
CA ASN A 131 11.51 -8.69 10.81
C ASN A 131 12.39 -8.55 9.56
N PRO A 132 13.62 -8.00 9.68
CA PRO A 132 14.52 -7.79 8.54
C PRO A 132 14.99 -9.07 7.84
N LYS A 133 14.81 -10.24 8.45
CA LYS A 133 15.20 -11.55 7.90
C LYS A 133 14.09 -12.58 8.08
N PRO A 134 12.96 -12.41 7.39
CA PRO A 134 11.84 -13.33 7.51
C PRO A 134 12.20 -14.69 6.91
N SER A 135 11.68 -15.75 7.49
CA SER A 135 11.69 -17.08 6.90
C SER A 135 10.73 -17.16 5.70
N VAL A 136 10.89 -18.19 4.87
CA VAL A 136 9.95 -18.48 3.78
C VAL A 136 8.53 -18.66 4.33
N ALA A 137 8.35 -19.32 5.48
CA ALA A 137 7.03 -19.52 6.08
C ALA A 137 6.37 -18.20 6.51
N GLU A 138 7.14 -17.26 7.09
CA GLU A 138 6.63 -15.94 7.46
C GLU A 138 6.24 -15.10 6.21
N LEU A 139 7.01 -15.22 5.12
CA LEU A 139 6.68 -14.60 3.85
C LEU A 139 5.40 -15.19 3.25
N GLN A 140 5.23 -16.50 3.28
CA GLN A 140 4.01 -17.18 2.83
C GLN A 140 2.80 -16.76 3.66
N GLU A 141 2.94 -16.68 4.97
CA GLU A 141 1.90 -16.23 5.88
C GLU A 141 1.51 -14.77 5.57
N ALA A 142 2.49 -13.87 5.48
CA ALA A 142 2.23 -12.46 5.17
C ALA A 142 1.53 -12.27 3.82
N LEU A 143 1.90 -13.07 2.81
CA LEU A 143 1.31 -13.02 1.46
C LEU A 143 0.04 -13.87 1.32
N SER A 144 -0.43 -14.56 2.36
CA SER A 144 -1.59 -15.47 2.29
C SER A 144 -2.88 -14.76 1.88
N GLY A 145 -3.04 -13.49 2.24
CA GLY A 145 -4.15 -12.62 1.84
C GLY A 145 -3.94 -11.85 0.54
N HIS A 146 -2.83 -12.10 -0.17
CA HIS A 146 -2.52 -11.41 -1.42
C HIS A 146 -2.76 -12.32 -2.64
N TYR A 147 -3.60 -11.88 -3.56
CA TYR A 147 -3.96 -12.66 -4.74
C TYR A 147 -3.17 -12.23 -5.98
N CYS A 148 -2.53 -13.19 -6.64
CA CYS A 148 -1.88 -13.00 -7.93
C CYS A 148 -2.42 -13.98 -8.97
N ARG A 149 -3.11 -13.48 -10.01
CA ARG A 149 -3.65 -14.32 -11.08
C ARG A 149 -2.59 -14.96 -11.96
N CYS A 150 -1.43 -14.30 -12.08
CA CYS A 150 -0.31 -14.78 -12.89
C CYS A 150 0.57 -15.81 -12.18
N GLY A 151 0.45 -15.96 -10.85
CA GLY A 151 1.21 -16.94 -10.06
C GLY A 151 2.62 -16.49 -9.69
N SER A 152 2.89 -15.17 -9.54
CA SER A 152 4.23 -14.65 -9.25
C SER A 152 4.68 -14.75 -7.77
N HIS A 153 3.95 -15.45 -6.90
CA HIS A 153 4.31 -15.55 -5.48
C HIS A 153 5.68 -16.18 -5.24
N HIS A 154 6.07 -17.19 -6.01
CA HIS A 154 7.40 -17.81 -5.88
C HIS A 154 8.49 -16.79 -6.17
N GLN A 155 8.38 -16.03 -7.29
CA GLN A 155 9.35 -15.00 -7.64
C GLN A 155 9.44 -13.90 -6.57
N VAL A 156 8.31 -13.54 -5.95
CA VAL A 156 8.28 -12.57 -4.84
C VAL A 156 9.07 -13.12 -3.65
N ILE A 157 8.81 -14.35 -3.21
CA ILE A 157 9.50 -14.99 -2.09
C ILE A 157 10.99 -15.08 -2.36
N ASP A 158 11.38 -15.61 -3.52
CA ASP A 158 12.79 -15.76 -3.93
C ASP A 158 13.51 -14.41 -3.94
N THR A 159 12.83 -13.38 -4.44
CA THR A 159 13.36 -12.01 -4.47
C THR A 159 13.62 -11.48 -3.07
N VAL A 160 12.70 -11.68 -2.14
CA VAL A 160 12.86 -11.20 -0.76
C VAL A 160 13.96 -11.97 -0.05
N MET A 161 14.05 -13.29 -0.23
CA MET A 161 15.14 -14.11 0.33
C MET A 161 16.50 -13.62 -0.15
N LYS A 162 16.66 -13.39 -1.47
CA LYS A 162 17.89 -12.81 -2.04
C LYS A 162 18.17 -11.40 -1.51
N PHE A 163 17.16 -10.56 -1.44
CA PHE A 163 17.27 -9.19 -0.94
C PHE A 163 17.76 -9.14 0.50
N THR A 164 17.34 -10.09 1.34
CA THR A 164 17.76 -10.21 2.75
C THR A 164 19.05 -10.99 2.94
N GLY A 165 19.69 -11.45 1.85
CA GLY A 165 20.92 -12.22 1.89
C GLY A 165 20.75 -13.64 2.43
N GLN A 166 19.56 -14.24 2.24
CA GLN A 166 19.23 -15.59 2.64
C GLN A 166 19.19 -16.52 1.41
N GLU A 167 19.59 -17.76 1.58
CA GLU A 167 19.48 -18.77 0.52
C GLU A 167 18.05 -19.34 0.49
N VAL A 168 17.51 -19.48 -0.71
CA VAL A 168 16.25 -20.21 -0.93
C VAL A 168 16.58 -21.69 -0.80
N GLN A 169 16.10 -22.36 0.24
CA GLN A 169 16.17 -23.81 0.32
C GLN A 169 15.12 -24.38 -0.65
N GLU A 170 15.60 -25.14 -1.66
CA GLU A 170 14.76 -25.88 -2.60
C GLU A 170 13.91 -26.96 -1.89
#